data_f1a6c141687cec15f0cdbdcb54dee872
#
_entry.id   f1a6c141687cec15f0cdbdcb54dee872
#
_cell.length_a   1.000
_cell.length_b   1.000
_cell.length_c   1.000
_cell.angle_alpha   90.00
_cell.angle_beta   90.00
_cell.angle_gamma   90.00
#
_symmetry.space_group_name_H-M   'P 1'
#
loop_
_entity.id
_entity.type
_entity.pdbx_description
1 polymer ?
#
loop_
_entity_poly.entity_id
_entity_poly.type
_entity_poly.pdbx_seq_one_letter_code
_entity_poly.pdbx_strand_id
1 'polypeptide(L)'
;MSTSKLPPRPSLESLRKQAKKLAREIAAGDAVAIARARAQLPQAVLPLSQRDAQLVLAREYEFPGWQDLVKGVNQRLGKGLEWAVSLAHRRIHDNDVEGLRQLLAEYPGLLSWRADENDGGLLGMATDSFGDSFDPSRERQYTRPACAEVLIDAGAVVVPSVCDGLIASRAKGLLDLFHRRGLLPPSLKFFAALGDVNGVRACLDANDDDLAAVNEAFTCACRFQHATAAALLLDRSIRLDAELGRRIDGEPGRSAFVQYTMAESETLAFTNAAPAGLWQAFVMRQVVRAENDGDLQTFVDGLRREAWMSADACVKFQVGLIERAVLRDRPAFITALLDLDPAVLRSRVPPPSQAIEFAFTYAKSHLLPMLLRIWRLPDDLPHAAGNGDFTLVRRWFDAAGKPALGDLANHFPANSAYTRGNLQWGEPSVQQVLDTALAWAVLNNHFEIADFLLGRGADINTNWGSHEPASILHELVFHQNYEAMQFLIDRGIDMTIVDYRWGSTAEGWASYAKKDEKMAQWLREATTAGADRSRLI
;
A
#
# COMPACT_ATOMS: atom_id res chain seq x y z
N MET A 1 -26.41 -0.78 -62.61
CA MET A 1 -26.56 -0.88 -61.14
C MET A 1 -25.73 0.19 -60.51
N SER A 2 -26.32 1.16 -59.84
CA SER A 2 -25.52 2.21 -59.18
C SER A 2 -24.98 1.64 -57.88
N THR A 3 -23.71 1.33 -57.81
CA THR A 3 -23.04 0.93 -56.60
C THR A 3 -22.80 2.18 -55.76
N SER A 4 -23.42 2.24 -54.60
CA SER A 4 -23.26 3.33 -53.65
C SER A 4 -21.92 3.14 -52.90
N LYS A 5 -20.99 4.09 -52.99
CA LYS A 5 -19.79 4.07 -52.17
C LYS A 5 -20.06 4.71 -50.82
N LEU A 6 -19.52 4.09 -49.76
CA LEU A 6 -19.58 4.70 -48.42
C LEU A 6 -18.93 6.10 -48.46
N PRO A 7 -19.55 7.12 -47.86
CA PRO A 7 -18.97 8.46 -47.76
C PRO A 7 -17.65 8.44 -46.94
N PRO A 8 -16.80 9.49 -47.07
CA PRO A 8 -15.55 9.55 -46.32
C PRO A 8 -15.72 9.45 -44.80
N ARG A 9 -16.82 9.95 -44.25
CA ARG A 9 -17.20 9.83 -42.86
C ARG A 9 -18.61 9.19 -42.74
N PRO A 10 -18.72 7.88 -42.85
CA PRO A 10 -19.99 7.19 -42.78
C PRO A 10 -20.56 7.20 -41.35
N SER A 11 -21.87 7.25 -41.22
CA SER A 11 -22.57 7.19 -39.91
C SER A 11 -23.42 5.93 -39.83
N LEU A 12 -23.13 5.06 -38.87
CA LEU A 12 -23.93 3.86 -38.60
C LEU A 12 -25.37 4.20 -38.23
N GLU A 13 -25.58 5.31 -37.49
CA GLU A 13 -26.92 5.78 -37.14
C GLU A 13 -27.71 6.16 -38.39
N SER A 14 -27.08 6.88 -39.31
CA SER A 14 -27.71 7.23 -40.58
C SER A 14 -28.05 5.99 -41.42
N LEU A 15 -27.15 5.00 -41.47
CA LEU A 15 -27.39 3.73 -42.18
C LEU A 15 -28.54 2.92 -41.52
N ARG A 16 -28.62 2.89 -40.19
CA ARG A 16 -29.74 2.27 -39.47
C ARG A 16 -31.07 2.97 -39.78
N LYS A 17 -31.07 4.30 -39.81
CA LYS A 17 -32.25 5.09 -40.18
C LYS A 17 -32.67 4.81 -41.64
N GLN A 18 -31.72 4.69 -42.54
CA GLN A 18 -31.99 4.34 -43.96
C GLN A 18 -32.59 2.94 -44.11
N ALA A 19 -32.04 1.93 -43.40
CA ALA A 19 -32.62 0.58 -43.39
C ALA A 19 -34.04 0.56 -42.84
N LYS A 20 -34.31 1.27 -41.73
CA LYS A 20 -35.66 1.39 -41.15
C LYS A 20 -36.62 2.14 -42.07
N LYS A 21 -36.16 3.15 -42.81
CA LYS A 21 -36.94 3.87 -43.83
C LYS A 21 -37.28 2.95 -44.99
N LEU A 22 -36.28 2.22 -45.51
CA LEU A 22 -36.50 1.25 -46.58
C LEU A 22 -37.54 0.18 -46.22
N ALA A 23 -37.46 -0.40 -45.02
CA ALA A 23 -38.43 -1.38 -44.57
C ALA A 23 -39.87 -0.80 -44.52
N ARG A 24 -40.04 0.45 -44.09
CA ARG A 24 -41.33 1.16 -44.05
C ARG A 24 -41.87 1.47 -45.44
N GLU A 25 -41.03 1.94 -46.37
CA GLU A 25 -41.40 2.24 -47.75
C GLU A 25 -41.87 0.96 -48.46
N ILE A 26 -41.19 -0.16 -48.26
CA ILE A 26 -41.61 -1.46 -48.80
C ILE A 26 -42.93 -1.92 -48.23
N ALA A 27 -43.13 -1.75 -46.92
CA ALA A 27 -44.41 -2.08 -46.27
C ALA A 27 -45.57 -1.20 -46.77
N ALA A 28 -45.29 0.02 -47.17
CA ALA A 28 -46.25 0.95 -47.79
C ALA A 28 -46.51 0.68 -49.28
N GLY A 29 -45.81 -0.30 -49.89
CA GLY A 29 -45.99 -0.66 -51.31
C GLY A 29 -45.23 0.22 -52.30
N ASP A 30 -44.23 0.97 -51.87
CA ASP A 30 -43.41 1.81 -52.75
C ASP A 30 -42.69 0.96 -53.78
N ALA A 31 -43.00 1.18 -55.06
CA ALA A 31 -42.44 0.40 -56.16
C ALA A 31 -40.93 0.53 -56.32
N VAL A 32 -40.39 1.71 -56.01
CA VAL A 32 -38.94 1.96 -56.13
C VAL A 32 -38.20 1.23 -55.00
N ALA A 33 -38.70 1.30 -53.77
CA ALA A 33 -38.12 0.59 -52.63
C ALA A 33 -38.20 -0.95 -52.81
N ILE A 34 -39.31 -1.46 -53.39
CA ILE A 34 -39.48 -2.89 -53.71
C ILE A 34 -38.49 -3.31 -54.80
N ALA A 35 -38.31 -2.52 -55.84
CA ALA A 35 -37.34 -2.81 -56.92
C ALA A 35 -35.90 -2.82 -56.37
N ARG A 36 -35.54 -1.87 -55.48
CA ARG A 36 -34.24 -1.85 -54.77
C ARG A 36 -34.02 -3.13 -53.98
N ALA A 37 -35.02 -3.54 -53.20
CA ALA A 37 -34.89 -4.73 -52.39
C ALA A 37 -34.71 -6.00 -53.23
N ARG A 38 -35.49 -6.16 -54.30
CA ARG A 38 -35.40 -7.30 -55.21
C ARG A 38 -34.08 -7.36 -56.00
N ALA A 39 -33.47 -6.22 -56.28
CA ALA A 39 -32.15 -6.17 -56.94
C ALA A 39 -31.07 -6.81 -56.06
N GLN A 40 -31.17 -6.73 -54.75
CA GLN A 40 -30.20 -7.28 -53.82
C GLN A 40 -30.63 -8.61 -53.20
N LEU A 41 -31.94 -8.85 -53.07
CA LEU A 41 -32.56 -10.05 -52.54
C LEU A 41 -33.69 -10.52 -53.48
N PRO A 42 -33.39 -11.21 -54.60
CA PRO A 42 -34.40 -11.57 -55.60
C PRO A 42 -35.55 -12.44 -55.07
N GLN A 43 -35.27 -13.24 -54.03
CA GLN A 43 -36.24 -14.18 -53.45
C GLN A 43 -36.84 -13.66 -52.12
N ALA A 44 -36.69 -12.38 -51.77
CA ALA A 44 -37.20 -11.85 -50.54
C ALA A 44 -38.72 -11.86 -50.46
N VAL A 45 -39.26 -12.33 -49.35
CA VAL A 45 -40.71 -12.28 -49.03
C VAL A 45 -41.03 -10.88 -48.50
N LEU A 46 -42.07 -10.25 -49.06
CA LEU A 46 -42.51 -8.92 -48.67
C LEU A 46 -43.71 -9.01 -47.68
N PRO A 47 -43.79 -8.11 -46.71
CA PRO A 47 -42.89 -6.99 -46.43
C PRO A 47 -41.57 -7.48 -45.78
N LEU A 48 -40.45 -6.75 -46.00
CA LEU A 48 -39.16 -7.07 -45.45
C LEU A 48 -39.12 -6.85 -43.94
N SER A 49 -38.43 -7.77 -43.23
CA SER A 49 -38.02 -7.54 -41.87
C SER A 49 -36.95 -6.42 -41.82
N GLN A 50 -36.75 -5.81 -40.65
CA GLN A 50 -35.70 -4.83 -40.46
C GLN A 50 -34.30 -5.43 -40.75
N ARG A 51 -34.11 -6.72 -40.46
CA ARG A 51 -32.87 -7.46 -40.73
C ARG A 51 -32.62 -7.61 -42.25
N ASP A 52 -33.70 -7.91 -43.01
CA ASP A 52 -33.56 -8.03 -44.45
C ASP A 52 -33.32 -6.67 -45.12
N ALA A 53 -33.94 -5.60 -44.63
CA ALA A 53 -33.66 -4.24 -45.09
C ALA A 53 -32.22 -3.80 -44.78
N GLN A 54 -31.65 -4.21 -43.65
CA GLN A 54 -30.23 -4.01 -43.35
C GLN A 54 -29.32 -4.79 -44.31
N LEU A 55 -29.70 -6.03 -44.65
CA LEU A 55 -28.97 -6.84 -45.61
C LEU A 55 -28.98 -6.24 -47.01
N VAL A 56 -30.15 -5.72 -47.48
CA VAL A 56 -30.28 -5.00 -48.72
C VAL A 56 -29.32 -3.81 -48.75
N LEU A 57 -29.36 -3.00 -47.69
CA LEU A 57 -28.50 -1.81 -47.62
C LEU A 57 -27.00 -2.18 -47.59
N ALA A 58 -26.62 -3.24 -46.87
CA ALA A 58 -25.26 -3.71 -46.84
C ALA A 58 -24.77 -4.10 -48.24
N ARG A 59 -25.58 -4.84 -49.01
CA ARG A 59 -25.23 -5.28 -50.36
C ARG A 59 -25.16 -4.13 -51.36
N GLU A 60 -25.98 -3.09 -51.21
CA GLU A 60 -25.87 -1.86 -52.01
C GLU A 60 -24.54 -1.13 -51.86
N TYR A 61 -23.90 -1.28 -50.68
CA TYR A 61 -22.56 -0.78 -50.37
C TYR A 61 -21.45 -1.82 -50.61
N GLU A 62 -21.75 -2.93 -51.32
CA GLU A 62 -20.84 -4.01 -51.69
C GLU A 62 -20.31 -4.84 -50.48
N PHE A 63 -21.04 -4.89 -49.41
CA PHE A 63 -20.73 -5.76 -48.28
C PHE A 63 -21.62 -7.01 -48.28
N PRO A 64 -21.04 -8.21 -47.96
CA PRO A 64 -21.82 -9.46 -47.93
C PRO A 64 -23.00 -9.43 -46.94
N GLY A 65 -22.84 -8.71 -45.84
CA GLY A 65 -23.84 -8.60 -44.78
C GLY A 65 -23.76 -7.31 -43.98
N TRP A 66 -24.74 -7.10 -43.09
CA TRP A 66 -24.80 -5.91 -42.25
C TRP A 66 -23.59 -5.79 -41.31
N GLN A 67 -23.11 -6.89 -40.75
CA GLN A 67 -21.94 -6.90 -39.90
C GLN A 67 -20.67 -6.48 -40.65
N ASP A 68 -20.54 -6.90 -41.88
CA ASP A 68 -19.39 -6.52 -42.73
C ASP A 68 -19.44 -5.02 -43.08
N LEU A 69 -20.64 -4.49 -43.35
CA LEU A 69 -20.83 -3.05 -43.53
C LEU A 69 -20.46 -2.27 -42.26
N VAL A 70 -20.90 -2.73 -41.09
CA VAL A 70 -20.53 -2.12 -39.79
C VAL A 70 -19.01 -2.13 -39.59
N LYS A 71 -18.36 -3.26 -39.85
CA LYS A 71 -16.91 -3.40 -39.80
C LYS A 71 -16.18 -2.42 -40.77
N GLY A 72 -16.65 -2.33 -41.98
CA GLY A 72 -16.10 -1.39 -42.98
C GLY A 72 -16.27 0.08 -42.62
N VAL A 73 -17.43 0.45 -42.05
CA VAL A 73 -17.69 1.79 -41.51
C VAL A 73 -16.75 2.10 -40.33
N ASN A 74 -16.61 1.16 -39.42
CA ASN A 74 -15.74 1.34 -38.23
C ASN A 74 -14.26 1.44 -38.64
N GLN A 75 -13.81 0.64 -39.61
CA GLN A 75 -12.45 0.75 -40.15
C GLN A 75 -12.19 2.14 -40.74
N ARG A 76 -13.15 2.67 -41.54
CA ARG A 76 -13.04 4.03 -42.12
C ARG A 76 -13.03 5.15 -41.08
N LEU A 77 -13.68 4.93 -39.95
CA LEU A 77 -13.71 5.86 -38.82
C LEU A 77 -12.53 5.68 -37.86
N GLY A 78 -11.59 4.77 -38.14
CA GLY A 78 -10.51 4.38 -37.24
C GLY A 78 -11.00 3.62 -35.99
N LYS A 79 -12.21 3.04 -36.05
CA LYS A 79 -12.85 2.28 -34.95
C LYS A 79 -12.63 0.77 -35.16
N GLY A 80 -11.39 0.32 -35.13
CA GLY A 80 -11.04 -1.10 -35.16
C GLY A 80 -11.23 -1.80 -33.82
N LEU A 81 -10.78 -3.06 -33.75
CA LEU A 81 -10.88 -3.87 -32.54
C LEU A 81 -10.20 -3.20 -31.33
N GLU A 82 -9.04 -2.60 -31.50
CA GLU A 82 -8.30 -1.89 -30.45
C GLU A 82 -9.09 -0.70 -29.88
N TRP A 83 -9.78 0.04 -30.74
CA TRP A 83 -10.70 1.08 -30.28
C TRP A 83 -11.86 0.49 -29.47
N ALA A 84 -12.42 -0.64 -29.93
CA ALA A 84 -13.52 -1.30 -29.24
C ALA A 84 -13.06 -1.86 -27.87
N VAL A 85 -11.83 -2.38 -27.79
CA VAL A 85 -11.21 -2.79 -26.52
C VAL A 85 -11.10 -1.59 -25.58
N SER A 86 -10.53 -0.48 -26.01
CA SER A 86 -10.43 0.73 -25.19
C SER A 86 -11.79 1.28 -24.75
N LEU A 87 -12.84 1.09 -25.56
CA LEU A 87 -14.20 1.46 -25.16
C LEU A 87 -14.80 0.45 -24.17
N ALA A 88 -14.56 -0.85 -24.38
CA ALA A 88 -15.00 -1.90 -23.46
C ALA A 88 -14.41 -1.69 -22.06
N HIS A 89 -13.11 -1.35 -21.98
CA HIS A 89 -12.46 -0.99 -20.72
C HIS A 89 -13.20 0.12 -19.97
N ARG A 90 -13.55 1.20 -20.67
CA ARG A 90 -14.33 2.30 -20.07
C ARG A 90 -15.72 1.86 -19.63
N ARG A 91 -16.42 1.03 -20.45
CA ARG A 91 -17.76 0.51 -20.09
C ARG A 91 -17.71 -0.36 -18.85
N ILE A 92 -16.69 -1.22 -18.75
CA ILE A 92 -16.45 -2.06 -17.56
C ILE A 92 -16.12 -1.17 -16.34
N HIS A 93 -15.18 -0.23 -16.49
CA HIS A 93 -14.82 0.70 -15.43
C HIS A 93 -16.04 1.47 -14.90
N ASP A 94 -16.88 2.00 -15.79
CA ASP A 94 -18.07 2.79 -15.46
C ASP A 94 -19.28 1.91 -15.07
N ASN A 95 -19.11 0.58 -15.06
CA ASN A 95 -20.18 -0.42 -14.85
C ASN A 95 -21.38 -0.23 -15.79
N ASP A 96 -21.10 0.20 -17.03
CA ASP A 96 -22.13 0.41 -18.06
C ASP A 96 -22.47 -0.91 -18.76
N VAL A 97 -23.27 -1.70 -18.08
CA VAL A 97 -23.70 -3.05 -18.50
C VAL A 97 -24.38 -3.05 -19.88
N GLU A 98 -25.27 -2.09 -20.10
CA GLU A 98 -26.02 -2.02 -21.36
C GLU A 98 -25.13 -1.58 -22.53
N GLY A 99 -24.27 -0.59 -22.30
CA GLY A 99 -23.27 -0.18 -23.28
C GLY A 99 -22.29 -1.30 -23.61
N LEU A 100 -21.91 -2.13 -22.64
CA LEU A 100 -21.07 -3.31 -22.86
C LEU A 100 -21.78 -4.36 -23.72
N ARG A 101 -23.05 -4.68 -23.44
CA ARG A 101 -23.86 -5.60 -24.27
C ARG A 101 -23.94 -5.16 -25.73
N GLN A 102 -24.22 -3.89 -25.95
CA GLN A 102 -24.29 -3.32 -27.29
C GLN A 102 -22.93 -3.41 -28.01
N LEU A 103 -21.84 -3.12 -27.29
CA LEU A 103 -20.50 -3.18 -27.85
C LEU A 103 -20.09 -4.62 -28.20
N LEU A 104 -20.42 -5.61 -27.38
CA LEU A 104 -20.17 -7.03 -27.67
C LEU A 104 -20.94 -7.52 -28.89
N ALA A 105 -22.18 -7.04 -29.07
CA ALA A 105 -22.97 -7.34 -30.25
C ALA A 105 -22.39 -6.73 -31.54
N GLU A 106 -21.77 -5.54 -31.44
CA GLU A 106 -21.11 -4.87 -32.57
C GLU A 106 -19.72 -5.45 -32.86
N TYR A 107 -19.01 -5.90 -31.84
CA TYR A 107 -17.63 -6.42 -31.89
C TYR A 107 -17.50 -7.78 -31.20
N PRO A 108 -18.03 -8.86 -31.78
CA PRO A 108 -17.92 -10.20 -31.18
C PRO A 108 -16.50 -10.66 -30.87
N GLY A 109 -15.50 -10.14 -31.64
CA GLY A 109 -14.08 -10.43 -31.41
C GLY A 109 -13.54 -9.96 -30.05
N LEU A 110 -14.27 -9.11 -29.32
CA LEU A 110 -13.93 -8.68 -27.98
C LEU A 110 -13.90 -9.84 -26.96
N LEU A 111 -14.74 -10.87 -27.14
CA LEU A 111 -14.80 -12.03 -26.26
C LEU A 111 -13.54 -12.90 -26.31
N SER A 112 -12.84 -12.87 -27.45
CA SER A 112 -11.59 -13.60 -27.65
C SER A 112 -10.36 -12.71 -27.57
N TRP A 113 -10.53 -11.42 -27.38
CA TRP A 113 -9.40 -10.50 -27.26
C TRP A 113 -8.66 -10.72 -25.94
N ARG A 114 -7.34 -10.77 -26.03
CA ARG A 114 -6.42 -10.86 -24.89
C ARG A 114 -5.16 -10.08 -25.24
N ALA A 115 -4.53 -9.49 -24.21
CA ALA A 115 -3.25 -8.80 -24.38
C ALA A 115 -2.10 -9.82 -24.53
N ASP A 116 -2.17 -10.93 -23.78
CA ASP A 116 -1.26 -12.08 -23.87
C ASP A 116 -1.99 -13.40 -23.57
N GLU A 117 -1.28 -14.53 -23.61
CA GLU A 117 -1.87 -15.88 -23.40
C GLU A 117 -2.45 -16.08 -21.98
N ASN A 118 -1.92 -15.40 -21.00
CA ASN A 118 -2.33 -15.49 -19.60
C ASN A 118 -3.33 -14.41 -19.18
N ASP A 119 -3.60 -13.45 -20.08
CA ASP A 119 -4.55 -12.37 -19.82
C ASP A 119 -5.99 -12.90 -19.82
N GLY A 120 -6.74 -12.54 -18.81
CA GLY A 120 -8.18 -12.85 -18.70
C GLY A 120 -9.06 -12.07 -19.67
N GLY A 121 -8.50 -11.18 -20.49
CA GLY A 121 -9.21 -10.32 -21.41
C GLY A 121 -10.22 -9.41 -20.69
N LEU A 122 -11.35 -9.16 -21.34
CA LEU A 122 -12.40 -8.31 -20.73
C LEU A 122 -13.02 -8.94 -19.47
N LEU A 123 -13.06 -10.27 -19.37
CA LEU A 123 -13.52 -10.95 -18.16
C LEU A 123 -12.55 -10.74 -17.01
N GLY A 124 -11.24 -10.84 -17.26
CA GLY A 124 -10.20 -10.53 -16.28
C GLY A 124 -10.37 -9.11 -15.74
N MET A 125 -10.60 -8.13 -16.62
CA MET A 125 -10.84 -6.75 -16.20
C MET A 125 -12.09 -6.56 -15.35
N ALA A 126 -13.17 -7.25 -15.67
CA ALA A 126 -14.42 -7.15 -14.90
C ALA A 126 -14.31 -7.83 -13.53
N THR A 127 -13.41 -8.80 -13.39
CA THR A 127 -13.15 -9.56 -12.16
C THR A 127 -11.94 -9.06 -11.40
N ASP A 128 -11.07 -8.25 -12.03
CA ASP A 128 -9.92 -7.65 -11.37
C ASP A 128 -10.40 -6.57 -10.40
N SER A 129 -9.88 -6.64 -9.19
CA SER A 129 -10.27 -5.73 -8.12
C SER A 129 -9.11 -4.78 -7.82
N PHE A 130 -9.39 -3.49 -7.85
CA PHE A 130 -8.45 -2.45 -7.41
C PHE A 130 -8.33 -2.37 -5.89
N GLY A 131 -8.95 -3.26 -5.16
CA GLY A 131 -8.89 -3.29 -3.71
C GLY A 131 -9.44 -4.58 -3.13
N ASP A 132 -8.95 -4.92 -1.96
CA ASP A 132 -9.40 -6.05 -1.18
C ASP A 132 -10.84 -5.83 -0.71
N SER A 133 -11.75 -6.74 -1.00
CA SER A 133 -13.14 -6.59 -0.73
C SER A 133 -13.79 -7.85 -0.17
N PHE A 134 -13.68 -7.99 1.14
CA PHE A 134 -14.51 -8.93 1.89
C PHE A 134 -15.93 -8.41 2.09
N ASP A 135 -16.11 -7.09 2.08
CA ASP A 135 -17.40 -6.41 2.15
C ASP A 135 -18.06 -6.35 0.77
N PRO A 136 -19.24 -6.97 0.56
CA PRO A 136 -19.94 -6.93 -0.74
C PRO A 136 -20.25 -5.52 -1.26
N SER A 137 -20.32 -4.52 -0.39
CA SER A 137 -20.52 -3.13 -0.80
C SER A 137 -19.25 -2.56 -1.43
N ARG A 138 -18.08 -2.86 -0.86
CA ARG A 138 -16.78 -2.50 -1.42
C ARG A 138 -16.46 -3.29 -2.68
N GLU A 139 -16.81 -4.59 -2.70
CA GLU A 139 -16.65 -5.41 -3.89
C GLU A 139 -17.34 -4.79 -5.10
N ARG A 140 -18.59 -4.34 -4.96
CA ARG A 140 -19.31 -3.64 -6.03
C ARG A 140 -18.65 -2.33 -6.46
N GLN A 141 -17.88 -1.71 -5.60
CA GLN A 141 -17.16 -0.49 -5.91
C GLN A 141 -15.92 -0.76 -6.76
N TYR A 142 -15.22 -1.87 -6.54
CA TYR A 142 -13.93 -2.19 -7.18
C TYR A 142 -14.03 -3.23 -8.29
N THR A 143 -14.84 -4.26 -8.14
CA THR A 143 -15.14 -5.23 -9.20
C THR A 143 -16.39 -4.84 -9.96
N ARG A 144 -16.64 -5.52 -11.08
CA ARG A 144 -17.80 -5.28 -11.92
C ARG A 144 -18.60 -6.57 -12.15
N PRO A 145 -19.25 -7.12 -11.09
CA PRO A 145 -19.94 -8.41 -11.19
C PRO A 145 -20.99 -8.46 -12.30
N ALA A 146 -21.74 -7.37 -12.50
CA ALA A 146 -22.74 -7.32 -13.55
C ALA A 146 -22.13 -7.33 -14.97
N CYS A 147 -20.99 -6.69 -15.16
CA CYS A 147 -20.22 -6.78 -16.42
C CYS A 147 -19.62 -8.18 -16.61
N ALA A 148 -19.08 -8.79 -15.53
CA ALA A 148 -18.57 -10.16 -15.58
C ALA A 148 -19.68 -11.16 -15.97
N GLU A 149 -20.87 -11.04 -15.40
CA GLU A 149 -22.01 -11.88 -15.74
C GLU A 149 -22.40 -11.75 -17.22
N VAL A 150 -22.46 -10.53 -17.75
CA VAL A 150 -22.70 -10.29 -19.19
C VAL A 150 -21.66 -10.94 -20.07
N LEU A 151 -20.39 -10.85 -19.70
CA LEU A 151 -19.29 -11.47 -20.45
C LEU A 151 -19.35 -12.99 -20.40
N ILE A 152 -19.67 -13.59 -19.23
CA ILE A 152 -19.89 -15.02 -19.07
C ILE A 152 -21.07 -15.49 -19.93
N ASP A 153 -22.20 -14.78 -19.86
CA ASP A 153 -23.41 -15.11 -20.64
C ASP A 153 -23.16 -14.96 -22.15
N ALA A 154 -22.28 -14.06 -22.56
CA ALA A 154 -21.85 -13.90 -23.95
C ALA A 154 -20.82 -14.96 -24.40
N GLY A 155 -20.37 -15.84 -23.52
CA GLY A 155 -19.43 -16.92 -23.84
C GLY A 155 -17.97 -16.56 -23.68
N ALA A 156 -17.62 -15.61 -22.83
CA ALA A 156 -16.22 -15.34 -22.49
C ALA A 156 -15.56 -16.58 -21.89
N VAL A 157 -14.34 -16.89 -22.36
CA VAL A 157 -13.60 -18.06 -21.87
C VAL A 157 -12.95 -17.72 -20.52
N VAL A 158 -13.23 -18.56 -19.51
CA VAL A 158 -12.60 -18.47 -18.21
C VAL A 158 -11.25 -19.15 -18.25
N VAL A 159 -10.19 -18.40 -17.95
CA VAL A 159 -8.82 -18.94 -17.84
C VAL A 159 -8.43 -19.08 -16.37
N PRO A 160 -7.43 -19.93 -16.03
CA PRO A 160 -7.03 -20.15 -14.64
C PRO A 160 -6.66 -18.86 -13.90
N SER A 161 -5.97 -17.92 -14.57
CA SER A 161 -5.57 -16.65 -14.00
C SER A 161 -6.76 -15.80 -13.51
N VAL A 162 -7.91 -15.86 -14.18
CA VAL A 162 -9.15 -15.20 -13.73
C VAL A 162 -9.64 -15.80 -12.42
N CYS A 163 -9.66 -17.14 -12.31
CA CYS A 163 -10.07 -17.80 -11.07
C CYS A 163 -9.12 -17.50 -9.91
N ASP A 164 -7.81 -17.50 -10.16
CA ASP A 164 -6.80 -17.14 -9.17
C ASP A 164 -6.90 -15.66 -8.75
N GLY A 165 -7.23 -14.78 -9.70
CA GLY A 165 -7.52 -13.37 -9.46
C GLY A 165 -8.67 -13.15 -8.48
N LEU A 166 -9.72 -13.98 -8.51
CA LEU A 166 -10.84 -13.90 -7.54
C LEU A 166 -10.38 -14.14 -6.10
N ILE A 167 -9.44 -15.06 -5.91
CA ILE A 167 -8.82 -15.32 -4.59
C ILE A 167 -7.92 -14.15 -4.21
N ALA A 168 -7.05 -13.70 -5.12
CA ALA A 168 -6.12 -12.63 -4.88
C ALA A 168 -6.82 -11.31 -4.53
N SER A 169 -7.93 -10.98 -5.16
CA SER A 169 -8.73 -9.79 -4.92
C SER A 169 -9.77 -9.92 -3.80
N ARG A 170 -9.94 -11.13 -3.22
CA ARG A 170 -10.98 -11.44 -2.23
C ARG A 170 -12.41 -11.11 -2.72
N ALA A 171 -12.66 -11.26 -4.00
CA ALA A 171 -13.94 -10.95 -4.61
C ALA A 171 -14.97 -12.05 -4.31
N LYS A 172 -15.53 -12.02 -3.10
CA LYS A 172 -16.45 -13.08 -2.62
C LYS A 172 -17.70 -13.22 -3.49
N GLY A 173 -18.33 -12.13 -3.89
CA GLY A 173 -19.53 -12.18 -4.73
C GLY A 173 -19.27 -12.77 -6.11
N LEU A 174 -18.10 -12.48 -6.70
CA LEU A 174 -17.66 -13.09 -7.95
C LEU A 174 -17.27 -14.55 -7.76
N LEU A 175 -16.59 -14.89 -6.67
CA LEU A 175 -16.27 -16.28 -6.35
C LEU A 175 -17.55 -17.14 -6.23
N ASP A 176 -18.56 -16.63 -5.54
CA ASP A 176 -19.87 -17.26 -5.42
C ASP A 176 -20.60 -17.36 -6.78
N LEU A 177 -20.49 -16.35 -7.65
CA LEU A 177 -21.02 -16.38 -9.02
C LEU A 177 -20.37 -17.49 -9.85
N PHE A 178 -19.04 -17.53 -9.86
CA PHE A 178 -18.27 -18.54 -10.60
C PHE A 178 -18.56 -19.95 -10.08
N HIS A 179 -18.71 -20.12 -8.77
CA HIS A 179 -19.11 -21.40 -8.17
C HIS A 179 -20.50 -21.85 -8.65
N ARG A 180 -21.51 -20.97 -8.55
CA ARG A 180 -22.88 -21.27 -9.01
C ARG A 180 -22.95 -21.60 -10.50
N ARG A 181 -22.05 -21.03 -11.31
CA ARG A 181 -21.98 -21.28 -12.75
C ARG A 181 -21.11 -22.50 -13.11
N GLY A 182 -20.51 -23.18 -12.11
CA GLY A 182 -19.63 -24.34 -12.34
C GLY A 182 -18.34 -24.00 -13.08
N LEU A 183 -17.83 -22.78 -12.91
CA LEU A 183 -16.65 -22.26 -13.61
C LEU A 183 -15.35 -22.41 -12.81
N LEU A 184 -15.43 -22.72 -11.51
CA LEU A 184 -14.26 -22.93 -10.66
C LEU A 184 -13.72 -24.35 -10.81
N PRO A 185 -12.37 -24.51 -10.92
CA PRO A 185 -11.75 -25.82 -10.86
C PRO A 185 -12.02 -26.51 -9.51
N PRO A 186 -12.31 -27.81 -9.47
CA PRO A 186 -12.48 -28.56 -8.22
C PRO A 186 -11.11 -28.79 -7.58
N SER A 187 -10.62 -27.83 -6.79
CA SER A 187 -9.33 -27.94 -6.11
C SER A 187 -9.41 -27.49 -4.66
N LEU A 188 -8.44 -27.93 -3.86
CA LEU A 188 -8.39 -27.69 -2.42
C LEU A 188 -8.49 -26.20 -2.08
N LYS A 189 -7.79 -25.33 -2.82
CA LYS A 189 -7.82 -23.86 -2.58
C LYS A 189 -9.18 -23.23 -2.82
N PHE A 190 -9.92 -23.68 -3.86
CA PHE A 190 -11.26 -23.11 -4.13
C PHE A 190 -12.29 -23.64 -3.14
N PHE A 191 -12.25 -24.91 -2.74
CA PHE A 191 -13.10 -25.42 -1.65
C PHE A 191 -12.83 -24.68 -0.33
N ALA A 192 -11.55 -24.40 -0.03
CA ALA A 192 -11.15 -23.63 1.14
C ALA A 192 -11.67 -22.18 1.08
N ALA A 193 -11.55 -21.51 -0.07
CA ALA A 193 -12.03 -20.14 -0.28
C ALA A 193 -13.56 -20.02 -0.24
N LEU A 194 -14.28 -21.08 -0.62
CA LEU A 194 -15.75 -21.17 -0.52
C LEU A 194 -16.24 -21.61 0.87
N GLY A 195 -15.35 -22.09 1.73
CA GLY A 195 -15.73 -22.67 3.01
C GLY A 195 -16.43 -24.04 2.91
N ASP A 196 -16.28 -24.71 1.78
CA ASP A 196 -16.81 -26.07 1.57
C ASP A 196 -15.97 -27.11 2.30
N VAL A 197 -16.31 -27.33 3.57
CA VAL A 197 -15.61 -28.30 4.45
C VAL A 197 -15.65 -29.72 3.90
N ASN A 198 -16.71 -30.10 3.19
CA ASN A 198 -16.82 -31.44 2.62
C ASN A 198 -15.90 -31.62 1.41
N GLY A 199 -15.84 -30.63 0.54
CA GLY A 199 -14.88 -30.59 -0.57
C GLY A 199 -13.43 -30.59 -0.08
N VAL A 200 -13.13 -29.80 0.97
CA VAL A 200 -11.80 -29.81 1.62
C VAL A 200 -11.46 -31.22 2.14
N ARG A 201 -12.36 -31.86 2.90
CA ARG A 201 -12.14 -33.21 3.42
C ARG A 201 -11.93 -34.24 2.30
N ALA A 202 -12.77 -34.22 1.28
CA ALA A 202 -12.65 -35.13 0.14
C ALA A 202 -11.29 -35.02 -0.56
N CYS A 203 -10.79 -33.79 -0.74
CA CYS A 203 -9.45 -33.56 -1.30
C CYS A 203 -8.35 -34.10 -0.38
N LEU A 204 -8.42 -33.82 0.93
CA LEU A 204 -7.43 -34.29 1.90
C LEU A 204 -7.42 -35.82 2.07
N ASP A 205 -8.58 -36.48 1.90
CA ASP A 205 -8.72 -37.94 2.00
C ASP A 205 -8.26 -38.65 0.70
N ALA A 206 -8.31 -37.96 -0.43
CA ALA A 206 -7.83 -38.45 -1.72
C ALA A 206 -6.31 -38.56 -1.83
N ASN A 207 -5.59 -38.29 -0.76
CA ASN A 207 -4.13 -38.45 -0.62
C ASN A 207 -3.30 -37.30 -1.19
N ASP A 208 -3.75 -36.06 -1.00
CA ASP A 208 -2.96 -34.90 -1.36
C ASP A 208 -2.03 -34.52 -0.19
N ASP A 209 -0.85 -35.17 -0.15
CA ASP A 209 0.21 -34.88 0.83
C ASP A 209 1.10 -33.70 0.39
N ASP A 210 0.64 -32.90 -0.57
CA ASP A 210 1.33 -31.68 -0.97
C ASP A 210 1.16 -30.60 0.09
N LEU A 211 2.19 -30.44 0.92
CA LEU A 211 2.23 -29.42 1.97
C LEU A 211 2.03 -28.01 1.40
N ALA A 212 2.52 -27.73 0.19
CA ALA A 212 2.38 -26.40 -0.42
C ALA A 212 0.92 -26.11 -0.77
N ALA A 213 0.21 -27.08 -1.37
CA ALA A 213 -1.21 -26.97 -1.68
C ALA A 213 -2.08 -26.83 -0.41
N VAL A 214 -1.76 -27.59 0.65
CA VAL A 214 -2.45 -27.49 1.95
C VAL A 214 -2.23 -26.10 2.57
N ASN A 215 -1.03 -25.57 2.51
CA ASN A 215 -0.69 -24.24 3.05
C ASN A 215 -1.36 -23.11 2.25
N GLU A 216 -1.40 -23.22 0.92
CA GLU A 216 -2.14 -22.28 0.06
C GLU A 216 -3.64 -22.29 0.43
N ALA A 217 -4.23 -23.45 0.56
CA ALA A 217 -5.63 -23.59 0.93
C ALA A 217 -5.92 -23.05 2.35
N PHE A 218 -5.01 -23.24 3.31
CA PHE A 218 -5.13 -22.65 4.65
C PHE A 218 -5.21 -21.14 4.56
N THR A 219 -4.31 -20.51 3.81
CA THR A 219 -4.34 -19.05 3.63
C THR A 219 -5.60 -18.57 2.92
N CYS A 220 -6.09 -19.33 1.93
CA CYS A 220 -7.37 -19.03 1.26
C CYS A 220 -8.55 -19.09 2.25
N ALA A 221 -8.64 -20.15 3.08
CA ALA A 221 -9.69 -20.26 4.08
C ALA A 221 -9.66 -19.08 5.08
N CYS A 222 -8.47 -18.67 5.53
CA CYS A 222 -8.32 -17.52 6.42
C CYS A 222 -8.73 -16.22 5.73
N ARG A 223 -8.33 -15.99 4.48
CA ARG A 223 -8.72 -14.78 3.72
C ARG A 223 -10.22 -14.62 3.58
N PHE A 224 -10.92 -15.73 3.35
CA PHE A 224 -12.38 -15.73 3.19
C PHE A 224 -13.13 -15.99 4.50
N GLN A 225 -12.43 -15.93 5.64
CA GLN A 225 -13.02 -16.02 7.00
C GLN A 225 -13.73 -17.36 7.30
N HIS A 226 -13.21 -18.45 6.78
CA HIS A 226 -13.76 -19.79 6.97
C HIS A 226 -13.00 -20.58 8.05
N ALA A 227 -13.26 -20.26 9.32
CA ALA A 227 -12.54 -20.78 10.49
C ALA A 227 -12.47 -22.33 10.54
N THR A 228 -13.57 -23.01 10.22
CA THR A 228 -13.65 -24.48 10.25
C THR A 228 -12.74 -25.12 9.18
N ALA A 229 -12.75 -24.58 7.97
CA ALA A 229 -11.87 -25.05 6.89
C ALA A 229 -10.40 -24.74 7.23
N ALA A 230 -10.12 -23.55 7.75
CA ALA A 230 -8.78 -23.14 8.18
C ALA A 230 -8.23 -24.06 9.28
N ALA A 231 -9.03 -24.39 10.31
CA ALA A 231 -8.61 -25.30 11.39
C ALA A 231 -8.28 -26.70 10.85
N LEU A 232 -9.10 -27.24 9.96
CA LEU A 232 -8.89 -28.55 9.34
C LEU A 232 -7.59 -28.58 8.50
N LEU A 233 -7.33 -27.51 7.74
CA LEU A 233 -6.13 -27.37 6.91
C LEU A 233 -4.88 -27.16 7.77
N LEU A 234 -4.97 -26.39 8.85
CA LEU A 234 -3.88 -26.25 9.81
C LEU A 234 -3.52 -27.59 10.45
N ASP A 235 -4.51 -28.38 10.87
CA ASP A 235 -4.27 -29.71 11.42
C ASP A 235 -3.58 -30.65 10.42
N ARG A 236 -3.88 -30.52 9.12
CA ARG A 236 -3.17 -31.27 8.08
C ARG A 236 -1.74 -30.75 7.91
N SER A 237 -1.54 -29.43 7.85
CA SER A 237 -0.19 -28.83 7.77
C SER A 237 0.69 -29.25 8.95
N ILE A 238 0.17 -29.27 10.18
CA ILE A 238 0.88 -29.71 11.39
C ILE A 238 1.30 -31.18 11.29
N ARG A 239 0.48 -32.03 10.68
CA ARG A 239 0.81 -33.44 10.48
C ARG A 239 1.89 -33.67 9.43
N LEU A 240 1.91 -32.83 8.39
CA LEU A 240 2.90 -32.90 7.31
C LEU A 240 4.22 -32.20 7.67
N ASP A 241 4.16 -31.16 8.51
CA ASP A 241 5.31 -30.41 9.01
C ASP A 241 5.50 -30.61 10.52
N ALA A 242 6.38 -31.56 10.88
CA ALA A 242 6.65 -31.87 12.28
C ALA A 242 7.28 -30.70 13.07
N GLU A 243 7.98 -29.79 12.39
CA GLU A 243 8.54 -28.59 13.03
C GLU A 243 7.43 -27.62 13.41
N LEU A 244 6.48 -27.39 12.51
CA LEU A 244 5.29 -26.59 12.78
C LEU A 244 4.48 -27.19 13.94
N GLY A 245 4.33 -28.52 13.96
CA GLY A 245 3.62 -29.24 15.02
C GLY A 245 4.22 -29.08 16.39
N ARG A 246 5.56 -28.94 16.48
CA ARG A 246 6.25 -28.66 17.76
C ARG A 246 6.06 -27.21 18.25
N ARG A 247 5.85 -26.28 17.32
CA ARG A 247 5.68 -24.84 17.64
C ARG A 247 4.26 -24.49 18.04
N ILE A 248 3.27 -25.04 17.33
CA ILE A 248 1.85 -24.78 17.59
C ILE A 248 1.31 -25.86 18.52
N ASP A 249 1.60 -25.74 19.82
CA ASP A 249 1.20 -26.72 20.82
C ASP A 249 -0.18 -26.42 21.39
N GLY A 250 -1.03 -27.47 21.42
CA GLY A 250 -2.35 -27.47 22.02
C GLY A 250 -3.45 -26.71 21.26
N GLU A 251 -4.70 -27.09 21.55
CA GLU A 251 -5.89 -26.54 20.88
C GLU A 251 -6.07 -25.02 21.07
N PRO A 252 -5.84 -24.44 22.26
CA PRO A 252 -5.96 -22.99 22.44
C PRO A 252 -5.00 -22.19 21.57
N GLY A 253 -3.76 -22.68 21.36
CA GLY A 253 -2.77 -22.04 20.51
C GLY A 253 -3.17 -22.09 19.03
N ARG A 254 -3.69 -23.22 18.57
CA ARG A 254 -4.19 -23.39 17.18
C ARG A 254 -5.36 -22.48 16.89
N SER A 255 -6.35 -22.45 17.77
CA SER A 255 -7.52 -21.57 17.61
C SER A 255 -7.13 -20.10 17.60
N ALA A 256 -6.27 -19.65 18.51
CA ALA A 256 -5.77 -18.28 18.55
C ALA A 256 -4.99 -17.92 17.28
N PHE A 257 -4.20 -18.84 16.75
CA PHE A 257 -3.45 -18.64 15.50
C PHE A 257 -4.37 -18.52 14.27
N VAL A 258 -5.38 -19.38 14.16
CA VAL A 258 -6.39 -19.28 13.09
C VAL A 258 -7.10 -17.93 13.15
N GLN A 259 -7.57 -17.53 14.33
CA GLN A 259 -8.24 -16.22 14.51
C GLN A 259 -7.34 -15.05 14.18
N TYR A 260 -6.08 -15.10 14.61
CA TYR A 260 -5.09 -14.08 14.25
C TYR A 260 -4.89 -14.00 12.72
N THR A 261 -4.67 -15.14 12.07
CA THR A 261 -4.44 -15.18 10.62
C THR A 261 -5.65 -14.66 9.86
N MET A 262 -6.86 -14.95 10.31
CA MET A 262 -8.10 -14.42 9.76
C MET A 262 -8.20 -12.89 9.94
N ALA A 263 -7.92 -12.39 11.14
CA ALA A 263 -7.99 -10.95 11.45
C ALA A 263 -6.97 -10.13 10.66
N GLU A 264 -5.75 -10.65 10.50
CA GLU A 264 -4.67 -9.97 9.76
C GLU A 264 -4.73 -10.21 8.23
N SER A 265 -5.71 -10.97 7.76
CA SER A 265 -5.83 -11.34 6.35
C SER A 265 -6.01 -10.17 5.39
N GLU A 266 -6.37 -8.99 5.89
CA GLU A 266 -6.45 -7.75 5.09
C GLU A 266 -5.11 -7.04 4.92
N THR A 267 -4.20 -7.18 5.88
CA THR A 267 -2.94 -6.43 5.93
C THR A 267 -1.73 -7.23 5.49
N LEU A 268 -1.81 -8.56 5.57
CA LEU A 268 -0.73 -9.43 5.16
C LEU A 268 -0.88 -9.76 3.66
N ALA A 269 0.16 -9.53 2.87
CA ALA A 269 0.25 -10.02 1.50
C ALA A 269 0.37 -11.55 1.54
N PHE A 270 -0.76 -12.25 1.57
CA PHE A 270 -0.85 -13.70 1.79
C PHE A 270 -0.48 -14.57 0.60
N THR A 271 0.02 -14.02 -0.48
CA THR A 271 0.47 -14.80 -1.61
C THR A 271 1.64 -15.69 -1.21
N ASN A 272 1.36 -16.90 -0.76
CA ASN A 272 2.31 -18.01 -0.48
C ASN A 272 3.00 -18.05 0.89
N ALA A 273 2.48 -17.39 1.94
CA ALA A 273 3.06 -17.54 3.27
C ALA A 273 2.71 -18.92 3.87
N ALA A 274 3.70 -19.79 4.04
CA ALA A 274 3.53 -21.05 4.76
C ALA A 274 3.09 -20.79 6.22
N PRO A 275 2.28 -21.66 6.86
CA PRO A 275 1.84 -21.51 8.24
C PRO A 275 2.99 -21.25 9.23
N ALA A 276 4.18 -21.82 9.00
CA ALA A 276 5.36 -21.55 9.81
C ALA A 276 5.79 -20.08 9.79
N GLY A 277 5.75 -19.43 8.62
CA GLY A 277 6.02 -17.99 8.50
C GLY A 277 4.91 -17.14 9.12
N LEU A 278 3.67 -17.55 8.99
CA LEU A 278 2.52 -16.89 9.62
C LEU A 278 2.56 -17.03 11.15
N TRP A 279 2.97 -18.20 11.66
CA TRP A 279 3.19 -18.41 13.09
C TRP A 279 4.28 -17.51 13.64
N GLN A 280 5.39 -17.38 12.91
CA GLN A 280 6.45 -16.44 13.27
C GLN A 280 5.91 -15.00 13.33
N ALA A 281 5.14 -14.57 12.34
CA ALA A 281 4.52 -13.25 12.32
C ALA A 281 3.53 -13.07 13.50
N PHE A 282 2.78 -14.11 13.84
CA PHE A 282 1.89 -14.10 15.01
C PHE A 282 2.65 -13.87 16.30
N VAL A 283 3.72 -14.63 16.56
CA VAL A 283 4.54 -14.48 17.76
C VAL A 283 5.19 -13.09 17.80
N MET A 284 5.75 -12.62 16.67
CA MET A 284 6.29 -11.27 16.57
C MET A 284 5.25 -10.19 16.91
N ARG A 285 4.02 -10.36 16.44
CA ARG A 285 2.91 -9.46 16.75
C ARG A 285 2.56 -9.46 18.22
N GLN A 286 2.53 -10.64 18.87
CA GLN A 286 2.29 -10.75 20.31
C GLN A 286 3.38 -10.02 21.12
N VAL A 287 4.63 -10.18 20.74
CA VAL A 287 5.77 -9.47 21.36
C VAL A 287 5.62 -7.95 21.21
N VAL A 288 5.30 -7.48 20.01
CA VAL A 288 5.06 -6.04 19.75
C VAL A 288 3.86 -5.53 20.55
N ARG A 289 2.80 -6.31 20.63
CA ARG A 289 1.62 -5.95 21.43
C ARG A 289 1.95 -5.86 22.91
N ALA A 290 2.65 -6.84 23.45
CA ALA A 290 3.10 -6.82 24.83
C ALA A 290 3.99 -5.60 25.12
N GLU A 291 4.89 -5.24 24.19
CA GLU A 291 5.66 -4.00 24.30
C GLU A 291 4.75 -2.76 24.29
N ASN A 292 3.75 -2.70 23.40
CA ASN A 292 2.78 -1.60 23.37
C ASN A 292 2.02 -1.45 24.69
N ASP A 293 1.56 -2.56 25.23
CA ASP A 293 0.71 -2.61 26.44
C ASP A 293 1.55 -2.44 27.73
N GLY A 294 2.87 -2.51 27.63
CA GLY A 294 3.78 -2.44 28.78
C GLY A 294 3.88 -3.75 29.56
N ASP A 295 3.44 -4.86 28.98
CA ASP A 295 3.48 -6.20 29.59
C ASP A 295 4.85 -6.84 29.37
N LEU A 296 5.78 -6.55 30.31
CA LEU A 296 7.15 -7.05 30.23
C LEU A 296 7.22 -8.58 30.33
N GLN A 297 6.34 -9.22 31.11
CA GLN A 297 6.36 -10.68 31.27
C GLN A 297 6.00 -11.38 29.96
N THR A 298 4.87 -11.03 29.36
CA THR A 298 4.44 -11.56 28.05
C THR A 298 5.46 -11.27 26.96
N PHE A 299 6.11 -10.09 27.00
CA PHE A 299 7.17 -9.73 26.08
C PHE A 299 8.38 -10.68 26.20
N VAL A 300 8.89 -10.89 27.41
CA VAL A 300 10.05 -11.77 27.68
C VAL A 300 9.72 -13.23 27.32
N ASP A 301 8.54 -13.70 27.69
CA ASP A 301 8.09 -15.07 27.39
C ASP A 301 7.96 -15.29 25.88
N GLY A 302 7.43 -14.31 25.15
CA GLY A 302 7.36 -14.35 23.69
C GLY A 302 8.73 -14.39 23.02
N LEU A 303 9.68 -13.60 23.52
CA LEU A 303 11.05 -13.59 23.01
C LEU A 303 11.81 -14.92 23.28
N ARG A 304 11.56 -15.57 24.41
CA ARG A 304 12.24 -16.82 24.80
C ARG A 304 11.62 -18.07 24.16
N ARG A 305 10.37 -18.00 23.76
CA ARG A 305 9.61 -19.14 23.26
C ARG A 305 10.17 -19.69 21.96
N GLU A 306 10.79 -18.87 21.12
CA GLU A 306 11.13 -19.22 19.74
C GLU A 306 12.62 -19.29 19.48
N ALA A 307 13.11 -20.47 19.13
CA ALA A 307 14.51 -20.69 18.75
C ALA A 307 14.93 -19.84 17.51
N TRP A 308 13.96 -19.37 16.72
CA TRP A 308 14.21 -18.52 15.56
C TRP A 308 14.79 -17.15 15.92
N MET A 309 14.66 -16.70 17.16
CA MET A 309 15.23 -15.42 17.62
C MET A 309 16.75 -15.32 17.41
N SER A 310 17.44 -16.44 17.28
CA SER A 310 18.86 -16.48 16.94
C SER A 310 19.17 -16.36 15.44
N ALA A 311 18.18 -16.44 14.57
CA ALA A 311 18.37 -16.35 13.13
C ALA A 311 18.60 -14.91 12.65
N ASP A 312 19.33 -14.72 11.53
CA ASP A 312 19.66 -13.41 10.97
C ASP A 312 18.44 -12.51 10.69
N ALA A 313 17.34 -13.12 10.24
CA ALA A 313 16.08 -12.39 9.98
C ALA A 313 15.50 -11.73 11.23
N CYS A 314 15.78 -12.27 12.42
CA CYS A 314 15.24 -11.79 13.68
C CYS A 314 16.07 -10.68 14.31
N VAL A 315 17.32 -10.51 13.89
CA VAL A 315 18.16 -9.41 14.37
C VAL A 315 17.53 -8.05 14.03
N LYS A 316 17.02 -7.89 12.81
CA LYS A 316 16.31 -6.66 12.42
C LYS A 316 15.07 -6.41 13.28
N PHE A 317 14.33 -7.47 13.60
CA PHE A 317 13.18 -7.38 14.48
C PHE A 317 13.57 -6.96 15.91
N GLN A 318 14.61 -7.58 16.47
CA GLN A 318 15.14 -7.22 17.79
C GLN A 318 15.62 -5.76 17.85
N VAL A 319 16.35 -5.32 16.81
CA VAL A 319 16.76 -3.91 16.70
C VAL A 319 15.56 -2.98 16.65
N GLY A 320 14.56 -3.30 15.84
CA GLY A 320 13.31 -2.53 15.77
C GLY A 320 12.57 -2.49 17.11
N LEU A 321 12.61 -3.55 17.91
CA LEU A 321 12.05 -3.54 19.27
C LEU A 321 12.83 -2.61 20.20
N ILE A 322 14.16 -2.56 20.10
CA ILE A 322 14.99 -1.61 20.87
C ILE A 322 14.64 -0.18 20.47
N GLU A 323 14.59 0.11 19.18
CA GLU A 323 14.22 1.44 18.66
C GLU A 323 12.85 1.89 19.19
N ARG A 324 11.85 1.01 19.17
CA ARG A 324 10.52 1.28 19.74
C ARG A 324 10.55 1.53 21.24
N ALA A 325 11.33 0.72 21.98
CA ALA A 325 11.49 0.88 23.42
C ALA A 325 12.20 2.20 23.77
N VAL A 326 13.15 2.66 22.94
CA VAL A 326 13.77 3.99 23.07
C VAL A 326 12.73 5.10 22.85
N LEU A 327 11.96 5.03 21.74
CA LEU A 327 10.94 6.04 21.43
C LEU A 327 9.89 6.18 22.56
N ARG A 328 9.58 5.08 23.25
CA ARG A 328 8.57 5.03 24.32
C ARG A 328 9.16 5.18 25.72
N ASP A 329 10.46 5.37 25.83
CA ASP A 329 11.15 5.49 27.11
C ASP A 329 10.94 4.27 28.03
N ARG A 330 11.26 3.08 27.50
CA ARG A 330 11.01 1.80 28.20
C ARG A 330 12.31 1.03 28.52
N PRO A 331 13.11 1.47 29.49
CA PRO A 331 14.40 0.86 29.81
C PRO A 331 14.32 -0.63 30.17
N ALA A 332 13.25 -1.07 30.82
CA ALA A 332 13.09 -2.49 31.18
C ALA A 332 13.00 -3.41 29.96
N PHE A 333 12.36 -2.96 28.88
CA PHE A 333 12.26 -3.72 27.62
C PHE A 333 13.59 -3.76 26.89
N ILE A 334 14.37 -2.65 26.92
CA ILE A 334 15.74 -2.62 26.38
C ILE A 334 16.60 -3.62 27.15
N THR A 335 16.56 -3.62 28.50
CA THR A 335 17.31 -4.57 29.34
C THR A 335 16.97 -6.01 28.97
N ALA A 336 15.68 -6.34 28.87
CA ALA A 336 15.24 -7.68 28.52
C ALA A 336 15.78 -8.15 27.17
N LEU A 337 15.82 -7.27 26.16
CA LEU A 337 16.39 -7.56 24.85
C LEU A 337 17.92 -7.77 24.91
N LEU A 338 18.62 -6.92 25.68
CA LEU A 338 20.08 -7.02 25.87
C LEU A 338 20.50 -8.29 26.59
N ASP A 339 19.69 -8.79 27.50
CA ASP A 339 19.97 -9.99 28.29
C ASP A 339 19.75 -11.29 27.51
N LEU A 340 19.09 -11.24 26.33
CA LEU A 340 18.89 -12.42 25.49
C LEU A 340 20.18 -12.89 24.82
N ASP A 341 20.77 -12.06 23.96
CA ASP A 341 22.08 -12.31 23.32
C ASP A 341 22.67 -11.03 22.73
N PRO A 342 23.31 -10.17 23.51
CA PRO A 342 23.89 -8.93 23.00
C PRO A 342 25.04 -9.16 21.99
N ALA A 343 25.68 -10.33 21.98
CA ALA A 343 26.71 -10.66 21.00
C ALA A 343 26.14 -10.79 19.59
N VAL A 344 24.94 -11.36 19.46
CA VAL A 344 24.22 -11.45 18.18
C VAL A 344 23.93 -10.07 17.63
N LEU A 345 23.45 -9.15 18.45
CA LEU A 345 23.13 -7.80 18.04
C LEU A 345 24.37 -7.02 17.56
N ARG A 346 25.51 -7.19 18.23
CA ARG A 346 26.78 -6.56 17.84
C ARG A 346 27.37 -7.11 16.55
N SER A 347 27.24 -8.41 16.31
CA SER A 347 27.89 -9.07 15.18
C SER A 347 27.16 -8.89 13.83
N ARG A 348 25.87 -8.57 13.85
CA ARG A 348 24.99 -8.64 12.67
C ARG A 348 24.38 -7.31 12.22
N VAL A 349 24.46 -6.28 13.05
CA VAL A 349 23.90 -4.96 12.74
C VAL A 349 25.05 -4.00 12.46
N PRO A 350 25.11 -3.41 11.26
CA PRO A 350 26.09 -2.36 11.00
C PRO A 350 25.81 -1.17 11.93
N PRO A 351 26.83 -0.64 12.63
CA PRO A 351 26.68 0.61 13.38
C PRO A 351 26.65 1.82 12.41
N PRO A 352 26.00 2.93 12.81
CA PRO A 352 25.21 3.09 14.02
C PRO A 352 23.79 2.60 13.84
N SER A 353 23.19 2.09 14.93
CA SER A 353 21.75 1.83 14.96
C SER A 353 20.96 3.14 15.09
N GLN A 354 19.81 3.22 14.47
CA GLN A 354 18.86 4.33 14.63
C GLN A 354 18.45 4.56 16.10
N ALA A 355 18.57 3.57 16.96
CA ALA A 355 18.23 3.69 18.38
C ALA A 355 19.05 4.78 19.09
N ILE A 356 20.34 4.94 18.73
CA ILE A 356 21.18 6.02 19.29
C ILE A 356 20.69 7.38 18.78
N GLU A 357 20.41 7.49 17.50
CA GLU A 357 19.89 8.72 16.88
C GLU A 357 18.53 9.09 17.47
N PHE A 358 17.63 8.10 17.68
CA PHE A 358 16.36 8.32 18.34
C PHE A 358 16.53 8.78 19.79
N ALA A 359 17.52 8.26 20.51
CA ALA A 359 17.80 8.71 21.86
C ALA A 359 18.15 10.21 21.90
N PHE A 360 18.88 10.73 20.92
CA PHE A 360 19.18 12.16 20.84
C PHE A 360 18.02 12.98 20.30
N THR A 361 17.40 12.53 19.21
CA THR A 361 16.30 13.24 18.53
C THR A 361 15.06 13.39 19.42
N TYR A 362 14.77 12.37 20.25
CA TYR A 362 13.59 12.36 21.11
C TYR A 362 13.89 12.61 22.59
N ALA A 363 15.04 13.25 22.89
CA ALA A 363 15.45 13.60 24.25
C ALA A 363 15.45 12.42 25.24
N LYS A 364 15.98 11.27 24.79
CA LYS A 364 16.10 10.02 25.58
C LYS A 364 17.56 9.65 25.82
N SER A 365 18.47 10.62 25.91
CA SER A 365 19.91 10.38 26.10
C SER A 365 20.23 9.61 27.39
N HIS A 366 19.35 9.63 28.39
CA HIS A 366 19.49 8.80 29.60
C HIS A 366 19.49 7.29 29.33
N LEU A 367 18.99 6.84 28.14
CA LEU A 367 19.04 5.44 27.72
C LEU A 367 20.38 5.04 27.05
N LEU A 368 21.23 6.01 26.71
CA LEU A 368 22.51 5.76 26.03
C LEU A 368 23.41 4.76 26.76
N PRO A 369 23.57 4.78 28.10
CA PRO A 369 24.41 3.80 28.77
C PRO A 369 24.00 2.34 28.50
N MET A 370 22.71 2.10 28.22
CA MET A 370 22.20 0.78 27.85
C MET A 370 22.53 0.47 26.38
N LEU A 371 22.30 1.42 25.47
CA LEU A 371 22.54 1.24 24.04
C LEU A 371 24.02 1.08 23.71
N LEU A 372 24.89 1.77 24.45
CA LEU A 372 26.36 1.69 24.29
C LEU A 372 26.95 0.35 24.80
N ARG A 373 26.15 -0.52 25.44
CA ARG A 373 26.52 -1.92 25.68
C ARG A 373 26.54 -2.72 24.36
N ILE A 374 25.78 -2.29 23.35
CA ILE A 374 25.66 -2.98 22.06
C ILE A 374 26.48 -2.26 20.98
N TRP A 375 26.28 -0.96 20.84
CA TRP A 375 26.83 -0.16 19.75
C TRP A 375 27.83 0.85 20.26
N ARG A 376 28.74 1.26 19.39
CA ARG A 376 29.65 2.38 19.68
C ARG A 376 28.96 3.69 19.29
N LEU A 377 29.21 4.74 20.05
CA LEU A 377 28.82 6.09 19.67
C LEU A 377 29.62 6.46 18.39
N PRO A 378 28.95 6.93 17.33
CA PRO A 378 29.60 7.43 16.14
C PRO A 378 30.56 8.58 16.45
N ASP A 379 31.70 8.62 15.76
CA ASP A 379 32.70 9.68 15.92
C ASP A 379 32.43 10.81 14.92
N ASP A 380 31.46 11.64 15.25
CA ASP A 380 31.03 12.80 14.47
C ASP A 380 30.53 13.93 15.37
N LEU A 381 30.37 15.14 14.82
CA LEU A 381 30.00 16.32 15.59
C LEU A 381 28.57 16.23 16.19
N PRO A 382 27.51 15.82 15.47
CA PRO A 382 26.18 15.70 16.05
C PRO A 382 26.11 14.73 17.22
N HIS A 383 26.70 13.54 17.11
CA HIS A 383 26.68 12.56 18.19
C HIS A 383 27.50 13.04 19.42
N ALA A 384 28.63 13.68 19.20
CA ALA A 384 29.40 14.29 20.30
C ALA A 384 28.58 15.39 21.03
N ALA A 385 27.86 16.23 20.27
CA ALA A 385 27.02 17.29 20.82
C ALA A 385 25.80 16.75 21.57
N GLY A 386 25.08 15.75 20.99
CA GLY A 386 23.93 15.11 21.65
C GLY A 386 24.31 14.32 22.91
N ASN A 387 25.53 13.76 22.95
CA ASN A 387 26.05 13.07 24.13
C ASN A 387 26.62 14.01 25.22
N GLY A 388 26.69 15.30 24.97
CA GLY A 388 27.23 16.27 25.92
C GLY A 388 28.75 16.23 26.08
N ASP A 389 29.48 15.61 25.17
CA ASP A 389 30.96 15.52 25.24
C ASP A 389 31.60 16.75 24.59
N PHE A 390 31.77 17.79 25.39
CA PHE A 390 32.37 19.04 24.94
C PHE A 390 33.80 18.90 24.44
N THR A 391 34.57 17.95 24.97
CA THR A 391 35.95 17.69 24.53
C THR A 391 35.92 17.13 23.09
N LEU A 392 35.02 16.18 22.79
CA LEU A 392 34.85 15.66 21.45
C LEU A 392 34.31 16.71 20.50
N VAL A 393 33.34 17.52 20.92
CA VAL A 393 32.78 18.63 20.10
C VAL A 393 33.92 19.56 19.64
N ARG A 394 34.80 20.01 20.55
CA ARG A 394 35.89 20.92 20.22
C ARG A 394 36.90 20.38 19.19
N ARG A 395 37.07 19.06 19.10
CA ARG A 395 37.95 18.43 18.10
C ARG A 395 37.56 18.71 16.66
N TRP A 396 36.28 19.02 16.43
CA TRP A 396 35.72 19.31 15.12
C TRP A 396 35.87 20.77 14.70
N PHE A 397 36.67 21.56 15.42
CA PHE A 397 36.96 22.94 15.12
C PHE A 397 38.47 23.18 15.13
N ASP A 398 38.94 24.01 14.20
CA ASP A 398 40.36 24.41 14.14
C ASP A 398 40.74 25.43 15.22
N ALA A 399 42.02 25.84 15.26
CA ALA A 399 42.50 26.81 16.22
C ALA A 399 41.85 28.20 16.06
N ALA A 400 41.32 28.53 14.90
CA ALA A 400 40.57 29.77 14.64
C ALA A 400 39.06 29.64 14.97
N GLY A 401 38.62 28.45 15.44
CA GLY A 401 37.24 28.16 15.79
C GLY A 401 36.36 27.89 14.59
N LYS A 402 36.90 27.63 13.41
CA LYS A 402 36.14 27.25 12.23
C LYS A 402 35.88 25.76 12.21
N PRO A 403 34.72 25.30 11.70
CA PRO A 403 34.45 23.87 11.53
C PRO A 403 35.51 23.18 10.65
N ALA A 404 36.07 22.10 11.14
CA ALA A 404 37.08 21.26 10.49
C ALA A 404 36.53 19.82 10.38
N LEU A 405 35.46 19.64 9.63
CA LEU A 405 34.64 18.42 9.61
C LEU A 405 35.16 17.32 8.67
N GLY A 406 36.09 17.65 7.75
CA GLY A 406 36.54 16.70 6.75
C GLY A 406 35.46 16.30 5.76
N ASP A 407 35.23 15.00 5.56
CA ASP A 407 34.16 14.49 4.72
C ASP A 407 32.80 14.63 5.44
N LEU A 408 31.95 15.48 4.90
CA LEU A 408 30.67 15.79 5.51
C LEU A 408 29.75 14.57 5.60
N ALA A 409 29.88 13.59 4.72
CA ALA A 409 29.07 12.38 4.77
C ALA A 409 29.24 11.60 6.08
N ASN A 410 30.39 11.73 6.74
CA ASN A 410 30.68 11.08 8.02
C ASN A 410 29.96 11.72 9.23
N HIS A 411 29.37 12.91 9.05
CA HIS A 411 28.69 13.65 10.12
C HIS A 411 27.18 13.56 10.05
N PHE A 412 26.65 12.75 9.15
CA PHE A 412 25.21 12.53 9.07
C PHE A 412 24.84 11.19 9.67
N PRO A 413 23.71 11.13 10.40
CA PRO A 413 23.16 9.89 10.92
C PRO A 413 22.99 8.82 9.82
N ALA A 414 22.96 7.55 10.19
CA ALA A 414 22.76 6.46 9.23
C ALA A 414 21.47 6.60 8.39
N ASN A 415 20.47 7.30 8.93
CA ASN A 415 19.23 7.63 8.26
C ASN A 415 19.24 9.00 7.53
N SER A 416 20.40 9.56 7.32
CA SER A 416 20.57 10.93 6.82
C SER A 416 19.89 11.20 5.47
N ALA A 417 19.83 10.22 4.58
CA ALA A 417 19.15 10.38 3.29
C ALA A 417 17.65 10.63 3.46
N TYR A 418 17.00 9.92 4.39
CA TYR A 418 15.59 10.12 4.73
C TYR A 418 15.40 11.47 5.42
N THR A 419 16.19 11.77 6.44
CA THR A 419 16.10 13.03 7.19
C THR A 419 16.34 14.24 6.28
N ARG A 420 17.40 14.22 5.46
CA ARG A 420 17.71 15.32 4.52
C ARG A 420 16.62 15.48 3.47
N GLY A 421 16.08 14.40 2.94
CA GLY A 421 14.97 14.43 1.98
C GLY A 421 13.71 15.04 2.60
N ASN A 422 13.37 14.66 3.81
CA ASN A 422 12.22 15.20 4.52
C ASN A 422 12.39 16.68 4.89
N LEU A 423 13.61 17.08 5.30
CA LEU A 423 13.92 18.47 5.61
C LEU A 423 14.15 19.33 4.35
N GLN A 424 14.13 18.74 3.16
CA GLN A 424 14.38 19.41 1.88
C GLN A 424 15.79 20.04 1.82
N TRP A 425 16.76 19.43 2.48
CA TRP A 425 18.10 20.02 2.66
C TRP A 425 19.03 19.85 1.44
N GLY A 426 18.75 18.98 0.50
CA GLY A 426 19.62 18.76 -0.66
C GLY A 426 20.97 18.12 -0.29
N GLU A 427 22.07 18.60 -0.91
CA GLU A 427 23.42 18.08 -0.67
C GLU A 427 23.94 18.42 0.72
N PRO A 428 24.79 17.55 1.33
CA PRO A 428 25.40 17.77 2.64
C PRO A 428 26.18 19.10 2.71
N SER A 429 25.95 19.86 3.77
CA SER A 429 26.64 21.13 4.02
C SER A 429 27.13 21.23 5.47
N VAL A 430 28.14 22.08 5.69
CA VAL A 430 28.66 22.38 7.04
C VAL A 430 27.55 22.93 7.93
N GLN A 431 26.67 23.78 7.37
CA GLN A 431 25.55 24.36 8.11
C GLN A 431 24.61 23.29 8.65
N GLN A 432 24.24 22.32 7.82
CA GLN A 432 23.35 21.23 8.23
C GLN A 432 23.94 20.36 9.35
N VAL A 433 25.27 20.13 9.34
CA VAL A 433 25.97 19.42 10.41
C VAL A 433 25.94 20.22 11.71
N LEU A 434 26.23 21.53 11.64
CA LEU A 434 26.17 22.42 12.79
C LEU A 434 24.74 22.51 13.37
N ASP A 435 23.74 22.60 12.52
CA ASP A 435 22.33 22.73 12.91
C ASP A 435 21.81 21.42 13.56
N THR A 436 22.21 20.27 13.03
CA THR A 436 21.89 18.97 13.65
C THR A 436 22.56 18.84 15.02
N ALA A 437 23.81 19.23 15.12
CA ALA A 437 24.55 19.22 16.40
C ALA A 437 23.91 20.16 17.42
N LEU A 438 23.50 21.36 17.00
CA LEU A 438 22.76 22.32 17.83
C LEU A 438 21.44 21.73 18.31
N ALA A 439 20.65 21.17 17.41
CA ALA A 439 19.37 20.57 17.74
C ALA A 439 19.52 19.47 18.79
N TRP A 440 20.44 18.53 18.60
CA TRP A 440 20.66 17.46 19.55
C TRP A 440 21.24 17.94 20.89
N ALA A 441 22.12 18.94 20.87
CA ALA A 441 22.61 19.55 22.12
C ALA A 441 21.47 20.20 22.92
N VAL A 442 20.60 20.98 22.24
CA VAL A 442 19.47 21.67 22.89
C VAL A 442 18.43 20.68 23.41
N LEU A 443 18.04 19.70 22.58
CA LEU A 443 17.04 18.68 22.96
C LEU A 443 17.48 17.87 24.20
N ASN A 444 18.77 17.68 24.39
CA ASN A 444 19.34 16.93 25.51
C ASN A 444 19.95 17.81 26.62
N ASN A 445 19.62 19.12 26.65
CA ASN A 445 19.98 20.09 27.67
C ASN A 445 21.50 20.36 27.83
N HIS A 446 22.28 20.17 26.75
CA HIS A 446 23.70 20.48 26.71
C HIS A 446 23.94 21.94 26.31
N PHE A 447 23.48 22.89 27.12
CA PHE A 447 23.41 24.31 26.78
C PHE A 447 24.78 24.97 26.56
N GLU A 448 25.83 24.53 27.27
CA GLU A 448 27.19 25.03 27.04
C GLU A 448 27.69 24.68 25.64
N ILE A 449 27.37 23.45 25.16
CA ILE A 449 27.68 23.03 23.80
C ILE A 449 26.84 23.79 22.79
N ALA A 450 25.55 23.99 23.07
CA ALA A 450 24.67 24.77 22.21
C ALA A 450 25.17 26.21 22.03
N ASP A 451 25.58 26.88 23.11
CA ASP A 451 26.18 28.23 23.05
C ASP A 451 27.48 28.23 22.24
N PHE A 452 28.33 27.23 22.45
CA PHE A 452 29.55 27.07 21.66
C PHE A 452 29.24 26.94 20.16
N LEU A 453 28.24 26.14 19.77
CA LEU A 453 27.86 25.93 18.38
C LEU A 453 27.23 27.18 17.76
N LEU A 454 26.36 27.87 18.48
CA LEU A 454 25.79 29.17 18.06
C LEU A 454 26.89 30.19 17.80
N GLY A 455 27.87 30.28 18.70
CA GLY A 455 29.03 31.18 18.53
C GLY A 455 29.94 30.79 17.33
N ARG A 456 29.68 29.66 16.66
CA ARG A 456 30.43 29.14 15.50
C ARG A 456 29.59 29.00 14.26
N GLY A 457 28.42 29.58 14.23
CA GLY A 457 27.60 29.71 13.04
C GLY A 457 26.51 28.66 12.89
N ALA A 458 26.20 27.87 13.92
CA ALA A 458 24.96 27.11 13.93
C ALA A 458 23.76 28.07 13.92
N ASP A 459 22.72 27.76 13.13
CA ASP A 459 21.56 28.63 12.99
C ASP A 459 20.50 28.27 14.02
N ILE A 460 20.22 29.20 14.94
CA ILE A 460 19.15 29.03 15.93
C ILE A 460 17.76 28.91 15.28
N ASN A 461 17.59 29.49 14.08
CA ASN A 461 16.37 29.51 13.30
C ASN A 461 16.34 28.39 12.22
N THR A 462 17.22 27.41 12.34
CA THR A 462 17.23 26.26 11.44
C THR A 462 15.86 25.63 11.30
N ASN A 463 15.54 25.12 10.09
CA ASN A 463 14.33 24.34 9.83
C ASN A 463 14.44 22.87 10.25
N TRP A 464 15.41 22.55 11.12
CA TRP A 464 15.59 21.19 11.61
C TRP A 464 14.36 20.70 12.37
N GLY A 465 13.92 19.49 12.06
CA GLY A 465 12.84 18.79 12.74
C GLY A 465 13.01 17.28 12.63
N SER A 466 12.39 16.53 13.51
CA SER A 466 12.53 15.06 13.57
C SER A 466 11.90 14.33 12.38
N HIS A 467 10.89 14.90 11.76
CA HIS A 467 10.11 14.29 10.67
C HIS A 467 10.00 15.17 9.43
N GLU A 468 9.91 16.47 9.61
CA GLU A 468 9.65 17.45 8.54
C GLU A 468 10.20 18.82 8.94
N PRO A 469 10.35 19.77 7.99
CA PRO A 469 10.82 21.10 8.32
C PRO A 469 9.94 21.78 9.37
N ALA A 470 10.56 22.18 10.46
CA ALA A 470 9.92 22.90 11.57
C ALA A 470 10.93 23.87 12.20
N SER A 471 11.07 23.90 13.51
CA SER A 471 12.20 24.48 14.24
C SER A 471 12.49 23.64 15.48
N ILE A 472 13.66 23.82 16.08
CA ILE A 472 14.00 23.14 17.34
C ILE A 472 12.94 23.46 18.42
N LEU A 473 12.36 24.66 18.39
CA LEU A 473 11.33 25.05 19.35
C LEU A 473 10.04 24.19 19.24
N HIS A 474 9.64 23.80 18.01
CA HIS A 474 8.50 22.91 17.83
C HIS A 474 8.75 21.53 18.48
N GLU A 475 9.93 20.96 18.28
CA GLU A 475 10.31 19.69 18.90
C GLU A 475 10.31 19.78 20.43
N LEU A 476 10.80 20.86 20.99
CA LEU A 476 10.80 21.09 22.44
C LEU A 476 9.38 21.20 23.03
N VAL A 477 8.43 21.76 22.29
CA VAL A 477 6.99 21.74 22.65
C VAL A 477 6.52 20.29 22.78
N PHE A 478 6.89 19.42 21.83
CA PHE A 478 6.51 18.01 21.86
C PHE A 478 7.06 17.29 23.09
N HIS A 479 8.28 17.65 23.51
CA HIS A 479 8.97 17.11 24.69
C HIS A 479 8.62 17.80 26.01
N GLN A 480 7.86 18.89 25.98
CA GLN A 480 7.50 19.71 27.14
C GLN A 480 8.75 20.23 27.90
N ASN A 481 9.83 20.51 27.17
CA ASN A 481 11.11 20.93 27.73
C ASN A 481 11.19 22.45 27.87
N TYR A 482 10.60 22.97 28.94
CA TYR A 482 10.54 24.43 29.18
C TYR A 482 11.90 25.07 29.36
N GLU A 483 12.89 24.36 29.96
CA GLU A 483 14.23 24.87 30.16
C GLU A 483 14.94 25.12 28.82
N ALA A 484 14.87 24.13 27.91
CA ALA A 484 15.45 24.27 26.59
C ALA A 484 14.69 25.30 25.71
N MET A 485 13.37 25.39 25.84
CA MET A 485 12.58 26.42 25.17
C MET A 485 13.02 27.81 25.64
N GLN A 486 13.14 28.04 26.96
CA GLN A 486 13.60 29.29 27.54
C GLN A 486 15.02 29.64 27.07
N PHE A 487 15.91 28.66 27.03
CA PHE A 487 17.27 28.80 26.50
C PHE A 487 17.29 29.39 25.08
N LEU A 488 16.43 28.88 24.19
CA LEU A 488 16.33 29.37 22.80
C LEU A 488 15.69 30.80 22.75
N ILE A 489 14.63 31.01 23.54
CA ILE A 489 13.94 32.31 23.61
C ILE A 489 14.89 33.42 24.09
N ASP A 490 15.69 33.16 25.11
CA ASP A 490 16.67 34.13 25.64
C ASP A 490 17.75 34.48 24.61
N ARG A 491 17.99 33.60 23.61
CA ARG A 491 18.96 33.80 22.53
C ARG A 491 18.32 34.34 21.24
N GLY A 492 17.03 34.62 21.27
CA GLY A 492 16.34 35.31 20.20
C GLY A 492 15.91 34.41 19.05
N ILE A 493 15.54 33.16 19.33
CA ILE A 493 14.89 32.31 18.30
C ILE A 493 13.67 33.04 17.73
N ASP A 494 13.48 32.94 16.42
CA ASP A 494 12.28 33.47 15.77
C ASP A 494 11.06 32.57 16.09
N MET A 495 10.20 33.09 16.96
CA MET A 495 9.00 32.39 17.41
C MET A 495 7.87 32.39 16.37
N THR A 496 8.05 33.09 15.23
CA THR A 496 7.07 33.13 14.13
C THR A 496 7.29 32.05 13.08
N ILE A 497 8.36 31.25 13.19
CA ILE A 497 8.62 30.10 12.31
C ILE A 497 7.42 29.17 12.36
N VAL A 498 6.98 28.76 11.17
CA VAL A 498 5.89 27.78 11.02
C VAL A 498 6.41 26.46 10.48
N ASP A 499 5.80 25.36 10.90
CA ASP A 499 6.09 24.02 10.37
C ASP A 499 5.61 23.86 8.93
N TYR A 500 6.18 22.87 8.24
CA TYR A 500 5.87 22.62 6.83
C TYR A 500 4.46 22.06 6.61
N ARG A 501 3.95 21.21 7.51
CA ARG A 501 2.71 20.45 7.29
C ARG A 501 1.45 21.24 7.57
N TRP A 502 1.41 21.96 8.68
CA TRP A 502 0.21 22.66 9.15
C TRP A 502 0.32 24.18 9.07
N GLY A 503 1.52 24.71 8.72
CA GLY A 503 1.78 26.15 8.73
C GLY A 503 1.56 26.74 10.13
N SER A 504 1.88 25.99 11.18
CA SER A 504 1.61 26.33 12.57
C SER A 504 2.91 26.68 13.29
N THR A 505 2.86 27.67 14.18
CA THR A 505 3.98 28.02 15.06
C THR A 505 4.12 27.03 16.21
N ALA A 506 5.22 27.10 16.95
CA ALA A 506 5.42 26.29 18.17
C ALA A 506 4.29 26.52 19.19
N GLU A 507 3.77 27.75 19.32
CA GLU A 507 2.58 28.06 20.14
C GLU A 507 1.35 27.27 19.63
N GLY A 508 1.13 27.25 18.30
CA GLY A 508 0.05 26.47 17.71
C GLY A 508 0.19 24.98 17.98
N TRP A 509 1.41 24.42 17.96
CA TRP A 509 1.64 23.02 18.35
C TRP A 509 1.29 22.75 19.81
N ALA A 510 1.62 23.68 20.72
CA ALA A 510 1.25 23.55 22.12
C ALA A 510 -0.28 23.51 22.30
N SER A 511 -1.01 24.40 21.63
CA SER A 511 -2.46 24.50 21.72
C SER A 511 -3.17 23.32 21.05
N TYR A 512 -2.84 23.02 19.77
CA TYR A 512 -3.61 22.06 18.96
C TYR A 512 -3.08 20.62 19.03
N ALA A 513 -1.76 20.43 18.95
CA ALA A 513 -1.17 19.11 18.92
C ALA A 513 -1.02 18.51 20.33
N LYS A 514 -0.53 19.31 21.28
CA LYS A 514 -0.35 18.86 22.68
C LYS A 514 -1.58 19.10 23.54
N LYS A 515 -2.48 19.99 23.13
CA LYS A 515 -3.64 20.44 23.94
C LYS A 515 -3.21 21.00 25.30
N ASP A 516 -2.07 21.67 25.35
CA ASP A 516 -1.48 22.29 26.54
C ASP A 516 -1.62 23.82 26.44
N GLU A 517 -2.77 24.31 26.86
CA GLU A 517 -3.07 25.74 26.79
C GLU A 517 -2.18 26.59 27.72
N LYS A 518 -1.64 26.01 28.78
CA LYS A 518 -0.70 26.71 29.66
C LYS A 518 0.63 26.96 28.94
N MET A 519 1.13 25.96 28.22
CA MET A 519 2.33 26.13 27.40
C MET A 519 2.07 27.11 26.26
N ALA A 520 0.94 27.01 25.57
CA ALA A 520 0.58 27.92 24.49
C ALA A 520 0.52 29.38 24.99
N GLN A 521 -0.09 29.61 26.16
CA GLN A 521 -0.14 30.91 26.77
C GLN A 521 1.26 31.44 27.13
N TRP A 522 2.12 30.60 27.72
CA TRP A 522 3.50 30.95 28.04
C TRP A 522 4.31 31.34 26.79
N LEU A 523 4.16 30.59 25.67
CA LEU A 523 4.82 30.92 24.40
C LEU A 523 4.30 32.24 23.81
N ARG A 524 2.99 32.54 23.88
CA ARG A 524 2.41 33.83 23.45
C ARG A 524 2.98 35.00 24.24
N GLU A 525 3.09 34.87 25.55
CA GLU A 525 3.66 35.90 26.42
C GLU A 525 5.14 36.15 26.09
N ALA A 526 5.91 35.09 25.85
CA ALA A 526 7.31 35.17 25.44
C ALA A 526 7.46 35.88 24.07
N THR A 527 6.59 35.55 23.10
CA THR A 527 6.57 36.22 21.79
C THR A 527 6.30 37.72 21.92
N THR A 528 5.34 38.09 22.74
CA THR A 528 4.96 39.52 22.98
C THR A 528 6.11 40.26 23.65
N ALA A 529 6.73 39.69 24.67
CA ALA A 529 7.87 40.27 25.36
C ALA A 529 9.12 40.43 24.45
N GLY A 530 9.34 39.47 23.52
CA GLY A 530 10.39 39.57 22.50
C GLY A 530 10.14 40.68 21.49
N ALA A 531 8.90 40.87 21.05
CA ALA A 531 8.52 41.94 20.12
C ALA A 531 8.70 43.34 20.73
N ASP A 532 8.44 43.51 22.03
CA ASP A 532 8.65 44.76 22.72
C ASP A 532 10.14 45.11 22.92
N ARG A 533 11.01 44.09 23.15
CA ARG A 533 12.46 44.30 23.18
C ARG A 533 13.02 44.72 21.82
N SER A 534 12.52 44.16 20.72
CA SER A 534 12.96 44.51 19.35
C SER A 534 12.55 45.92 18.92
N ARG A 535 11.56 46.56 19.57
CA ARG A 535 11.13 47.92 19.32
C ARG A 535 11.91 48.96 20.11
N LEU A 536 12.71 48.52 21.10
CA LEU A 536 13.51 49.39 21.98
C LEU A 536 14.98 49.47 21.56
N ILE A 537 15.39 48.69 20.57
CA ILE A 537 16.70 48.70 19.89
C ILE A 537 16.55 49.36 18.51
#